data_5412558423a232c81d50edbb32dc46fe
#
_entry.id   5412558423a232c81d50edbb32dc46fe
#
_cell.length_a   1.000
_cell.length_b   1.000
_cell.length_c   1.000
_cell.angle_alpha   90.00
_cell.angle_beta   90.00
_cell.angle_gamma   90.00
#
_symmetry.space_group_name_H-M   'P 1'
#
loop_
_entity.id
_entity.type
_entity.pdbx_description
1 polymer ?
#
loop_
_entity_poly.entity_id
_entity_poly.type
_entity_poly.pdbx_seq_one_letter_code
_entity_poly.pdbx_strand_id
1 'polypeptide(L)'
;MEKLYIGVDLGGTNIAAGIVDLNGNIYCKKSVRTNLPKPEAELEQDIYNLCKSLCEENGYDISNDIISVGIGSPGSVDGKRGIVWSNVNFGYENWRIKENLEKLFGISVYVENDANAAIIAEVMAGNAKGCDNALIVTLGTGVGGGAFLNGQIYAGYNYAGLEVGHIVIEKDGRLCNCGRKGCFERYASASALTRDTQAAMNAHPESLLWKLCPDIEKANAKIAFDAMEKGDKVATEVVNTYIEYLACGLVNLINIFQPEVVCLGGGVSNQQQALLDLLQPLIDKEDFARNARERTKIVIAKFRNDAGIIGAAMVGVNND
;
A
#
# COMPACT_ATOMS: atom_id res chain seq x y z
N MET A 1 -10.43 -4.38 30.46
CA MET A 1 -9.92 -5.28 29.40
C MET A 1 -9.42 -4.41 28.28
N GLU A 2 -8.35 -4.80 27.65
CA GLU A 2 -7.80 -4.10 26.47
C GLU A 2 -8.75 -4.29 25.29
N LYS A 3 -8.97 -3.21 24.51
CA LYS A 3 -9.86 -3.29 23.35
C LYS A 3 -9.09 -3.91 22.18
N LEU A 4 -9.56 -5.05 21.69
CA LEU A 4 -8.95 -5.79 20.59
C LEU A 4 -9.83 -5.79 19.34
N TYR A 5 -9.19 -5.72 18.19
CA TYR A 5 -9.82 -5.67 16.88
C TYR A 5 -9.15 -6.71 15.98
N ILE A 6 -9.89 -7.28 15.05
CA ILE A 6 -9.28 -8.08 13.98
C ILE A 6 -9.17 -7.21 12.73
N GLY A 7 -7.97 -7.17 12.14
CA GLY A 7 -7.78 -6.61 10.80
C GLY A 7 -7.48 -7.71 9.81
N VAL A 8 -8.12 -7.64 8.65
CA VAL A 8 -7.94 -8.55 7.53
C VAL A 8 -7.45 -7.76 6.32
N ASP A 9 -6.28 -8.12 5.83
CA ASP A 9 -5.72 -7.65 4.56
C ASP A 9 -6.03 -8.69 3.48
N LEU A 10 -6.96 -8.33 2.59
CA LEU A 10 -7.50 -9.21 1.56
C LEU A 10 -6.75 -9.03 0.25
N GLY A 11 -5.70 -9.79 0.05
CA GLY A 11 -4.92 -9.78 -1.19
C GLY A 11 -5.33 -10.83 -2.20
N GLY A 12 -5.02 -10.59 -3.49
CA GLY A 12 -5.30 -11.54 -4.57
C GLY A 12 -4.55 -12.88 -4.45
N THR A 13 -3.44 -12.93 -3.72
CA THR A 13 -2.63 -14.15 -3.53
C THR A 13 -2.80 -14.75 -2.15
N ASN A 14 -2.86 -13.92 -1.12
CA ASN A 14 -3.00 -14.33 0.28
C ASN A 14 -4.02 -13.44 0.97
N ILE A 15 -4.71 -14.02 1.96
CA ILE A 15 -5.49 -13.32 2.96
C ILE A 15 -4.66 -13.33 4.23
N ALA A 16 -4.42 -12.17 4.85
CA ALA A 16 -3.73 -12.07 6.13
C ALA A 16 -4.64 -11.44 7.18
N ALA A 17 -4.65 -12.01 8.39
CA ALA A 17 -5.42 -11.48 9.51
C ALA A 17 -4.55 -11.32 10.75
N GLY A 18 -4.87 -10.34 11.59
CA GLY A 18 -4.19 -10.11 12.86
C GLY A 18 -5.11 -9.53 13.93
N ILE A 19 -4.82 -9.85 15.19
CA ILE A 19 -5.44 -9.22 16.36
C ILE A 19 -4.61 -8.02 16.75
N VAL A 20 -5.24 -6.84 16.83
CA VAL A 20 -4.59 -5.53 16.93
C VAL A 20 -5.24 -4.72 18.05
N ASP A 21 -4.42 -3.98 18.82
CA ASP A 21 -4.90 -2.99 19.78
C ASP A 21 -5.01 -1.57 19.18
N LEU A 22 -5.52 -0.62 19.97
CA LEU A 22 -5.65 0.78 19.58
C LEU A 22 -4.32 1.52 19.27
N ASN A 23 -3.19 0.94 19.69
CA ASN A 23 -1.86 1.51 19.43
C ASN A 23 -1.21 0.94 18.17
N GLY A 24 -1.89 0.02 17.47
CA GLY A 24 -1.37 -0.65 16.28
C GLY A 24 -0.42 -1.81 16.61
N ASN A 25 -0.43 -2.30 17.84
CA ASN A 25 0.35 -3.49 18.17
C ASN A 25 -0.38 -4.74 17.70
N ILE A 26 0.31 -5.59 16.96
CA ILE A 26 -0.22 -6.89 16.53
C ILE A 26 0.17 -7.93 17.58
N TYR A 27 -0.83 -8.55 18.21
CA TYR A 27 -0.64 -9.63 19.22
C TYR A 27 -0.33 -10.96 18.56
N CYS A 28 -1.05 -11.26 17.49
CA CYS A 28 -0.85 -12.44 16.66
C CYS A 28 -1.34 -12.18 15.25
N LYS A 29 -0.77 -12.89 14.27
CA LYS A 29 -1.18 -12.82 12.87
C LYS A 29 -1.05 -14.16 12.18
N LYS A 30 -1.89 -14.39 11.18
CA LYS A 30 -1.91 -15.61 10.37
C LYS A 30 -2.27 -15.27 8.93
N SER A 31 -1.82 -16.07 7.98
CA SER A 31 -2.21 -15.91 6.57
C SER A 31 -2.48 -17.24 5.90
N VAL A 32 -3.36 -17.21 4.91
CA VAL A 32 -3.71 -18.33 4.03
C VAL A 32 -3.68 -17.88 2.57
N ARG A 33 -3.57 -18.85 1.65
CA ARG A 33 -3.70 -18.59 0.22
C ARG A 33 -5.12 -18.22 -0.15
N THR A 34 -5.30 -17.20 -0.98
CA THR A 34 -6.62 -16.77 -1.48
C THR A 34 -7.21 -17.82 -2.43
N ASN A 35 -6.38 -18.46 -3.27
CA ASN A 35 -6.76 -19.53 -4.21
C ASN A 35 -7.91 -19.14 -5.16
N LEU A 36 -7.72 -18.02 -5.86
CA LEU A 36 -8.67 -17.55 -6.89
C LEU A 36 -8.52 -18.34 -8.20
N PRO A 37 -9.58 -18.43 -9.04
CA PRO A 37 -10.93 -17.89 -8.78
C PRO A 37 -11.77 -18.78 -7.87
N LYS A 38 -12.67 -18.19 -7.09
CA LYS A 38 -13.67 -18.88 -6.25
C LYS A 38 -14.92 -18.00 -6.07
N PRO A 39 -16.09 -18.57 -5.70
CA PRO A 39 -17.29 -17.80 -5.35
C PRO A 39 -17.09 -16.90 -4.14
N GLU A 40 -17.82 -15.76 -4.07
CA GLU A 40 -17.80 -14.83 -2.95
C GLU A 40 -18.00 -15.52 -1.59
N ALA A 41 -19.02 -16.39 -1.50
CA ALA A 41 -19.36 -17.10 -0.26
C ALA A 41 -18.24 -18.02 0.25
N GLU A 42 -17.45 -18.61 -0.65
CA GLU A 42 -16.29 -19.43 -0.26
C GLU A 42 -15.16 -18.54 0.28
N LEU A 43 -14.93 -17.36 -0.32
CA LEU A 43 -13.94 -16.42 0.14
C LEU A 43 -14.32 -15.84 1.50
N GLU A 44 -15.58 -15.51 1.72
CA GLU A 44 -16.14 -15.07 3.01
C GLU A 44 -15.95 -16.14 4.09
N GLN A 45 -16.18 -17.40 3.75
CA GLN A 45 -15.96 -18.52 4.67
C GLN A 45 -14.47 -18.71 5.00
N ASP A 46 -13.57 -18.52 4.02
CA ASP A 46 -12.12 -18.56 4.26
C ASP A 46 -11.66 -17.43 5.20
N ILE A 47 -12.19 -16.22 5.02
CA ILE A 47 -11.93 -15.08 5.92
C ILE A 47 -12.39 -15.42 7.34
N TYR A 48 -13.63 -15.89 7.49
CA TYR A 48 -14.17 -16.28 8.79
C TYR A 48 -13.33 -17.37 9.47
N ASN A 49 -13.01 -18.45 8.74
CA ASN A 49 -12.23 -19.58 9.26
C ASN A 49 -10.82 -19.15 9.67
N LEU A 50 -10.18 -18.24 8.89
CA LEU A 50 -8.87 -17.68 9.23
C LEU A 50 -8.93 -16.93 10.56
N CYS A 51 -9.88 -16.00 10.70
CA CYS A 51 -10.04 -15.20 11.92
C CYS A 51 -10.40 -16.08 13.13
N LYS A 52 -11.31 -17.05 12.93
CA LYS A 52 -11.69 -18.01 13.98
C LYS A 52 -10.50 -18.81 14.48
N SER A 53 -9.75 -19.42 13.55
CA SER A 53 -8.56 -20.19 13.93
C SER A 53 -7.48 -19.33 14.58
N LEU A 54 -7.32 -18.07 14.14
CA LEU A 54 -6.38 -17.11 14.74
C LEU A 54 -6.75 -16.84 16.19
N CYS A 55 -8.03 -16.62 16.50
CA CYS A 55 -8.51 -16.40 17.87
C CYS A 55 -8.34 -17.66 18.74
N GLU A 56 -8.86 -18.81 18.28
CA GLU A 56 -8.82 -20.07 19.04
C GLU A 56 -7.39 -20.51 19.38
N GLU A 57 -6.45 -20.41 18.42
CA GLU A 57 -5.03 -20.76 18.64
C GLU A 57 -4.31 -19.85 19.64
N ASN A 58 -4.83 -18.65 19.89
CA ASN A 58 -4.23 -17.66 20.79
C ASN A 58 -5.07 -17.41 22.06
N GLY A 59 -6.12 -18.22 22.28
CA GLY A 59 -6.93 -18.17 23.50
C GLY A 59 -7.93 -17.02 23.56
N TYR A 60 -8.33 -16.47 22.40
CA TYR A 60 -9.37 -15.46 22.30
C TYR A 60 -10.69 -16.03 21.80
N ASP A 61 -11.79 -15.42 22.22
CA ASP A 61 -13.14 -15.66 21.70
C ASP A 61 -13.62 -14.46 20.90
N ILE A 62 -14.06 -14.70 19.64
CA ILE A 62 -14.46 -13.60 18.75
C ILE A 62 -15.59 -12.76 19.34
N SER A 63 -16.58 -13.41 19.99
CA SER A 63 -17.78 -12.74 20.49
C SER A 63 -17.55 -11.98 21.78
N ASN A 64 -16.56 -12.37 22.59
CA ASN A 64 -16.32 -11.81 23.91
C ASN A 64 -15.11 -10.89 23.98
N ASP A 65 -14.05 -11.16 23.18
CA ASP A 65 -12.76 -10.46 23.27
C ASP A 65 -12.53 -9.48 22.11
N ILE A 66 -13.23 -9.66 20.96
CA ILE A 66 -13.05 -8.84 19.76
C ILE A 66 -14.22 -7.85 19.60
N ILE A 67 -13.89 -6.58 19.47
CA ILE A 67 -14.89 -5.51 19.31
C ILE A 67 -15.48 -5.50 17.90
N SER A 68 -14.60 -5.57 16.89
CA SER A 68 -15.02 -5.59 15.49
C SER A 68 -13.97 -6.22 14.58
N VAL A 69 -14.39 -6.56 13.35
CA VAL A 69 -13.52 -7.03 12.28
C VAL A 69 -13.47 -5.98 11.18
N GLY A 70 -12.28 -5.54 10.83
CA GLY A 70 -12.07 -4.66 9.68
C GLY A 70 -11.45 -5.42 8.51
N ILE A 71 -11.89 -5.09 7.29
CA ILE A 71 -11.43 -5.71 6.04
C ILE A 71 -10.82 -4.63 5.14
N GLY A 72 -9.55 -4.76 4.80
CA GLY A 72 -8.91 -4.01 3.72
C GLY A 72 -9.05 -4.79 2.42
N SER A 73 -9.79 -4.27 1.44
CA SER A 73 -10.06 -4.94 0.17
C SER A 73 -9.54 -4.13 -1.00
N PRO A 74 -8.89 -4.73 -2.00
CA PRO A 74 -8.61 -4.04 -3.25
C PRO A 74 -9.91 -3.71 -4.00
N GLY A 75 -9.87 -2.67 -4.83
CA GLY A 75 -10.98 -2.23 -5.66
C GLY A 75 -11.74 -1.00 -5.12
N SER A 76 -12.87 -0.68 -5.73
CA SER A 76 -13.73 0.44 -5.33
C SER A 76 -14.61 0.03 -4.15
N VAL A 77 -14.33 0.58 -2.97
CA VAL A 77 -15.00 0.22 -1.72
C VAL A 77 -15.84 1.37 -1.18
N ASP A 78 -17.15 1.15 -1.06
CA ASP A 78 -18.06 2.00 -0.29
C ASP A 78 -18.00 1.61 1.19
N GLY A 79 -17.08 2.20 1.93
CA GLY A 79 -16.89 1.89 3.36
C GLY A 79 -18.13 2.16 4.22
N LYS A 80 -18.97 3.14 3.83
CA LYS A 80 -20.21 3.45 4.56
C LYS A 80 -21.25 2.34 4.46
N ARG A 81 -21.40 1.76 3.25
CA ARG A 81 -22.34 0.66 3.01
C ARG A 81 -21.71 -0.71 3.19
N GLY A 82 -20.37 -0.79 3.21
CA GLY A 82 -19.62 -2.04 3.28
C GLY A 82 -19.76 -2.88 2.01
N ILE A 83 -19.78 -2.22 0.85
CA ILE A 83 -19.92 -2.84 -0.47
C ILE A 83 -18.65 -2.63 -1.28
N VAL A 84 -18.12 -3.70 -1.87
CA VAL A 84 -17.09 -3.61 -2.90
C VAL A 84 -17.79 -3.56 -4.25
N TRP A 85 -17.82 -2.35 -4.87
CA TRP A 85 -18.51 -2.13 -6.13
C TRP A 85 -17.89 -2.86 -7.31
N SER A 86 -16.57 -2.90 -7.35
CA SER A 86 -15.82 -3.66 -8.34
C SER A 86 -14.45 -4.03 -7.80
N ASN A 87 -14.02 -5.23 -8.09
CA ASN A 87 -12.70 -5.72 -7.78
C ASN A 87 -12.16 -6.56 -8.93
N VAL A 88 -11.22 -5.98 -9.69
CA VAL A 88 -10.66 -6.62 -10.89
C VAL A 88 -9.86 -7.89 -10.52
N ASN A 89 -9.24 -7.92 -9.33
CA ASN A 89 -8.41 -9.06 -8.90
C ASN A 89 -9.23 -10.31 -8.61
N PHE A 90 -10.47 -10.14 -8.12
CA PHE A 90 -11.38 -11.25 -7.76
C PHE A 90 -12.47 -11.48 -8.79
N GLY A 91 -12.72 -10.48 -9.67
CA GLY A 91 -13.81 -10.54 -10.63
C GLY A 91 -15.20 -10.36 -9.99
N TYR A 92 -15.27 -9.79 -8.79
CA TYR A 92 -16.53 -9.55 -8.09
C TYR A 92 -17.07 -8.15 -8.37
N GLU A 93 -18.41 -8.06 -8.42
CA GLU A 93 -19.14 -6.79 -8.58
C GLU A 93 -20.29 -6.71 -7.58
N ASN A 94 -20.49 -5.53 -6.99
CA ASN A 94 -21.56 -5.28 -6.00
C ASN A 94 -21.51 -6.24 -4.79
N TRP A 95 -20.33 -6.63 -4.38
CA TRP A 95 -20.12 -7.59 -3.30
C TRP A 95 -20.47 -6.99 -1.95
N ARG A 96 -21.49 -7.53 -1.29
CA ARG A 96 -22.02 -7.07 0.02
C ARG A 96 -21.24 -7.73 1.18
N ILE A 97 -19.92 -7.62 1.13
CA ILE A 97 -19.00 -8.33 2.03
C ILE A 97 -19.28 -8.04 3.51
N LYS A 98 -19.62 -6.78 3.87
CA LYS A 98 -19.93 -6.41 5.26
C LYS A 98 -21.11 -7.21 5.79
N GLU A 99 -22.27 -7.13 5.11
CA GLU A 99 -23.51 -7.79 5.51
C GLU A 99 -23.32 -9.32 5.66
N ASN A 100 -22.60 -9.90 4.72
CA ASN A 100 -22.37 -11.35 4.71
C ASN A 100 -21.44 -11.79 5.85
N LEU A 101 -20.35 -11.07 6.08
CA LEU A 101 -19.41 -11.38 7.16
C LEU A 101 -20.01 -11.08 8.55
N GLU A 102 -20.84 -10.05 8.71
CA GLU A 102 -21.56 -9.79 9.98
C GLU A 102 -22.45 -10.96 10.38
N LYS A 103 -23.08 -11.65 9.41
CA LYS A 103 -23.87 -12.87 9.68
C LYS A 103 -22.99 -14.04 10.16
N LEU A 104 -21.75 -14.14 9.67
CA LEU A 104 -20.81 -15.19 10.06
C LEU A 104 -20.17 -14.90 11.41
N PHE A 105 -19.72 -13.66 11.64
CA PHE A 105 -19.00 -13.26 12.84
C PHE A 105 -19.90 -13.01 14.04
N GLY A 106 -21.13 -12.54 13.82
CA GLY A 106 -22.05 -12.10 14.88
C GLY A 106 -21.64 -10.79 15.57
N ILE A 107 -20.62 -10.09 15.06
CA ILE A 107 -20.14 -8.79 15.54
C ILE A 107 -20.00 -7.82 14.35
N SER A 108 -19.78 -6.53 14.62
CA SER A 108 -19.64 -5.50 13.59
C SER A 108 -18.47 -5.77 12.66
N VAL A 109 -18.70 -5.58 11.34
CA VAL A 109 -17.69 -5.66 10.30
C VAL A 109 -17.59 -4.31 9.60
N TYR A 110 -16.36 -3.85 9.35
CA TYR A 110 -16.06 -2.64 8.58
C TYR A 110 -15.22 -3.00 7.37
N VAL A 111 -15.39 -2.26 6.27
CA VAL A 111 -14.68 -2.53 5.03
C VAL A 111 -14.10 -1.24 4.49
N GLU A 112 -12.87 -1.25 4.04
CA GLU A 112 -12.20 -0.12 3.43
C GLU A 112 -11.30 -0.60 2.27
N ASN A 113 -10.94 0.31 1.38
CA ASN A 113 -9.93 0.03 0.37
C ASN A 113 -8.56 -0.25 1.04
N ASP A 114 -7.74 -1.11 0.44
CA ASP A 114 -6.43 -1.53 0.98
C ASP A 114 -5.44 -0.37 1.15
N ALA A 115 -5.36 0.56 0.19
CA ALA A 115 -4.51 1.74 0.30
C ALA A 115 -5.05 2.74 1.35
N ASN A 116 -6.37 2.89 1.44
CA ASN A 116 -7.00 3.68 2.49
C ASN A 116 -6.79 3.04 3.88
N ALA A 117 -6.85 1.72 4.01
CA ALA A 117 -6.49 1.03 5.24
C ALA A 117 -5.02 1.34 5.63
N ALA A 118 -4.10 1.31 4.67
CA ALA A 118 -2.70 1.60 4.95
C ALA A 118 -2.47 3.04 5.47
N ILE A 119 -3.18 4.06 4.94
CA ILE A 119 -3.05 5.43 5.49
C ILE A 119 -3.72 5.55 6.85
N ILE A 120 -4.83 4.85 7.11
CA ILE A 120 -5.47 4.80 8.44
C ILE A 120 -4.47 4.29 9.48
N ALA A 121 -3.70 3.22 9.19
CA ALA A 121 -2.66 2.72 10.09
C ALA A 121 -1.64 3.82 10.44
N GLU A 122 -1.14 4.55 9.43
CA GLU A 122 -0.14 5.59 9.63
C GLU A 122 -0.68 6.79 10.42
N VAL A 123 -1.92 7.19 10.19
CA VAL A 123 -2.57 8.31 10.90
C VAL A 123 -2.92 7.93 12.35
N MET A 124 -3.39 6.72 12.57
CA MET A 124 -3.81 6.29 13.92
C MET A 124 -2.62 5.95 14.83
N ALA A 125 -1.60 5.27 14.30
CA ALA A 125 -0.53 4.71 15.13
C ALA A 125 0.88 4.80 14.50
N GLY A 126 1.01 5.37 13.29
CA GLY A 126 2.25 5.44 12.52
C GLY A 126 2.91 6.80 12.46
N ASN A 127 3.60 7.06 11.35
CA ASN A 127 4.39 8.26 11.13
C ASN A 127 3.57 9.48 10.67
N ALA A 128 2.26 9.31 10.42
CA ALA A 128 1.31 10.38 10.15
C ALA A 128 0.42 10.70 11.37
N LYS A 129 0.74 10.16 12.56
CA LYS A 129 -0.07 10.37 13.76
C LYS A 129 -0.13 11.85 14.14
N GLY A 130 -1.37 12.35 14.29
CA GLY A 130 -1.64 13.74 14.65
C GLY A 130 -1.65 14.70 13.47
N CYS A 131 -1.51 14.23 12.22
CA CYS A 131 -1.70 15.02 11.01
C CYS A 131 -3.17 15.04 10.61
N ASP A 132 -3.66 16.19 10.17
CA ASP A 132 -4.99 16.34 9.55
C ASP A 132 -4.95 16.09 8.04
N ASN A 133 -3.76 16.22 7.42
CA ASN A 133 -3.55 16.02 6.00
C ASN A 133 -2.32 15.14 5.76
N ALA A 134 -2.55 13.91 5.35
CA ALA A 134 -1.49 12.93 5.09
C ALA A 134 -1.77 12.14 3.81
N LEU A 135 -0.71 11.76 3.11
CA LEU A 135 -0.77 10.83 1.98
C LEU A 135 0.04 9.58 2.29
N ILE A 136 -0.38 8.45 1.74
CA ILE A 136 0.48 7.29 1.56
C ILE A 136 0.65 7.01 0.07
N VAL A 137 1.88 6.67 -0.33
CA VAL A 137 2.18 6.16 -1.68
C VAL A 137 2.88 4.82 -1.51
N THR A 138 2.26 3.77 -2.03
CA THR A 138 2.79 2.42 -1.93
C THR A 138 3.54 2.05 -3.21
N LEU A 139 4.82 1.71 -3.07
CA LEU A 139 5.75 1.38 -4.16
C LEU A 139 5.97 -0.14 -4.19
N GLY A 140 4.99 -0.86 -4.72
CA GLY A 140 4.96 -2.31 -4.87
C GLY A 140 5.02 -2.75 -6.33
N THR A 141 4.31 -3.83 -6.68
CA THR A 141 4.12 -4.28 -8.07
C THR A 141 3.57 -3.15 -8.95
N GLY A 142 2.66 -2.34 -8.39
CA GLY A 142 2.17 -1.08 -8.93
C GLY A 142 2.52 0.10 -8.02
N VAL A 143 1.84 1.23 -8.26
CA VAL A 143 1.86 2.41 -7.39
C VAL A 143 0.43 2.69 -6.92
N GLY A 144 0.18 2.47 -5.64
CA GLY A 144 -1.09 2.80 -4.99
C GLY A 144 -1.01 4.10 -4.20
N GLY A 145 -2.16 4.66 -3.85
CA GLY A 145 -2.24 5.84 -3.02
C GLY A 145 -3.47 5.86 -2.12
N GLY A 146 -3.30 6.43 -0.94
CA GLY A 146 -4.38 6.75 0.00
C GLY A 146 -4.19 8.17 0.54
N ALA A 147 -5.29 8.84 0.86
CA ALA A 147 -5.25 10.19 1.41
C ALA A 147 -6.18 10.33 2.61
N PHE A 148 -5.64 10.98 3.64
CA PHE A 148 -6.36 11.48 4.79
C PHE A 148 -6.31 13.00 4.71
N LEU A 149 -7.46 13.64 4.48
CA LEU A 149 -7.55 15.07 4.22
C LEU A 149 -8.60 15.68 5.14
N ASN A 150 -8.23 16.77 5.82
CA ASN A 150 -9.09 17.45 6.81
C ASN A 150 -9.67 16.47 7.84
N GLY A 151 -8.84 15.58 8.35
CA GLY A 151 -9.24 14.62 9.37
C GLY A 151 -10.11 13.44 8.88
N GLN A 152 -10.20 13.21 7.56
CA GLN A 152 -11.06 12.17 6.97
C GLN A 152 -10.37 11.46 5.79
N ILE A 153 -10.72 10.18 5.58
CA ILE A 153 -10.31 9.45 4.39
C ILE A 153 -10.97 10.06 3.16
N TYR A 154 -10.17 10.31 2.14
CA TYR A 154 -10.64 10.77 0.84
C TYR A 154 -10.72 9.59 -0.13
N ALA A 155 -11.91 9.09 -0.37
CA ALA A 155 -12.16 7.98 -1.31
C ALA A 155 -12.65 8.46 -2.70
N GLY A 156 -12.90 9.76 -2.88
CA GLY A 156 -13.49 10.31 -4.10
C GLY A 156 -15.02 10.15 -4.14
N TYR A 157 -15.66 10.74 -5.18
CA TYR A 157 -17.12 10.76 -5.33
C TYR A 157 -17.73 9.36 -5.44
N ASN A 158 -17.07 8.46 -6.17
CA ASN A 158 -17.54 7.11 -6.49
C ASN A 158 -16.63 6.01 -5.91
N TYR A 159 -15.85 6.32 -4.88
CA TYR A 159 -14.90 5.41 -4.23
C TYR A 159 -13.77 4.89 -5.12
N ALA A 160 -13.50 5.58 -6.23
CA ALA A 160 -12.39 5.30 -7.15
C ALA A 160 -11.39 6.47 -7.20
N GLY A 161 -11.29 7.24 -6.12
CA GLY A 161 -10.30 8.31 -5.99
C GLY A 161 -8.91 7.79 -5.67
N LEU A 162 -7.91 8.69 -5.78
CA LEU A 162 -6.52 8.39 -5.40
C LEU A 162 -5.79 7.29 -6.21
N GLU A 163 -6.25 6.99 -7.43
CA GLU A 163 -5.53 6.15 -8.39
C GLU A 163 -4.26 6.86 -8.89
N VAL A 164 -3.38 7.22 -7.94
CA VAL A 164 -2.19 8.06 -8.19
C VAL A 164 -1.19 7.42 -9.14
N GLY A 165 -1.11 6.09 -9.16
CA GLY A 165 -0.28 5.35 -10.10
C GLY A 165 -0.66 5.56 -11.56
N HIS A 166 -1.91 6.01 -11.83
CA HIS A 166 -2.43 6.23 -13.17
C HIS A 166 -2.44 7.70 -13.61
N ILE A 167 -1.87 8.63 -12.81
CA ILE A 167 -1.58 9.98 -13.32
C ILE A 167 -0.50 9.90 -14.39
N VAL A 168 -0.63 10.70 -15.44
CA VAL A 168 0.35 10.74 -16.53
C VAL A 168 1.48 11.69 -16.17
N ILE A 169 2.69 11.17 -16.04
CA ILE A 169 3.92 11.94 -15.77
C ILE A 169 4.81 12.04 -17.03
N GLU A 170 4.56 11.21 -18.04
CA GLU A 170 5.30 11.22 -19.30
C GLU A 170 4.31 11.12 -20.46
N LYS A 171 4.07 12.26 -21.14
CA LYS A 171 3.14 12.29 -22.28
C LYS A 171 3.62 11.35 -23.39
N ASP A 172 2.69 10.53 -23.92
CA ASP A 172 2.96 9.52 -24.96
C ASP A 172 4.01 8.46 -24.57
N GLY A 173 4.31 8.33 -23.27
CA GLY A 173 5.29 7.41 -22.73
C GLY A 173 4.85 5.94 -22.74
N ARG A 174 5.35 5.17 -21.78
CA ARG A 174 5.16 3.71 -21.70
C ARG A 174 3.69 3.33 -21.57
N LEU A 175 3.26 2.28 -22.31
CA LEU A 175 1.90 1.75 -22.24
C LEU A 175 1.64 1.17 -20.84
N CYS A 176 0.53 1.56 -20.23
CA CYS A 176 0.05 1.05 -18.95
C CYS A 176 -1.06 0.01 -19.15
N ASN A 177 -1.18 -0.92 -18.19
CA ASN A 177 -2.22 -1.95 -18.18
C ASN A 177 -3.64 -1.34 -18.10
N CYS A 178 -3.79 -0.10 -17.60
CA CYS A 178 -5.05 0.63 -17.62
C CYS A 178 -5.47 1.14 -19.01
N GLY A 179 -4.68 0.89 -20.05
CA GLY A 179 -4.91 1.34 -21.43
C GLY A 179 -4.33 2.72 -21.78
N ARG A 180 -3.92 3.52 -20.76
CA ARG A 180 -3.28 4.83 -20.98
C ARG A 180 -1.78 4.68 -21.23
N LYS A 181 -1.14 5.76 -21.69
CA LYS A 181 0.32 5.87 -21.82
C LYS A 181 0.86 6.85 -20.78
N GLY A 182 2.07 6.59 -20.29
CA GLY A 182 2.83 7.51 -19.46
C GLY A 182 2.42 7.55 -17.99
N CYS A 183 1.67 6.58 -17.50
CA CYS A 183 1.26 6.50 -16.08
C CYS A 183 2.47 6.41 -15.14
N PHE A 184 2.39 7.08 -14.01
CA PHE A 184 3.41 7.12 -12.95
C PHE A 184 3.88 5.72 -12.53
N GLU A 185 2.96 4.78 -12.37
CA GLU A 185 3.25 3.37 -12.06
C GLU A 185 4.26 2.73 -13.01
N ARG A 186 4.23 3.10 -14.31
CA ARG A 186 5.12 2.51 -15.33
C ARG A 186 6.57 2.95 -15.20
N TYR A 187 6.85 3.90 -14.30
CA TYR A 187 8.17 4.48 -14.05
C TYR A 187 8.62 4.36 -12.61
N ALA A 188 7.70 4.38 -11.64
CA ALA A 188 8.02 4.46 -10.22
C ALA A 188 7.56 3.25 -9.37
N SER A 189 7.02 2.19 -9.98
CA SER A 189 6.75 0.94 -9.26
C SER A 189 8.02 0.08 -9.09
N ALA A 190 7.98 -0.90 -8.17
CA ALA A 190 9.03 -1.92 -8.07
C ALA A 190 9.17 -2.73 -9.37
N SER A 191 8.03 -3.02 -10.05
CA SER A 191 8.04 -3.70 -11.36
C SER A 191 8.71 -2.85 -12.45
N ALA A 192 8.55 -1.52 -12.40
CA ALA A 192 9.22 -0.62 -13.32
C ALA A 192 10.74 -0.65 -13.11
N LEU A 193 11.19 -0.53 -11.85
CA LEU A 193 12.62 -0.60 -11.52
C LEU A 193 13.22 -1.97 -11.88
N THR A 194 12.50 -3.07 -11.63
CA THR A 194 12.93 -4.42 -12.04
C THR A 194 13.14 -4.51 -13.55
N ARG A 195 12.15 -4.08 -14.32
CA ARG A 195 12.23 -4.08 -15.80
C ARG A 195 13.40 -3.25 -16.31
N ASP A 196 13.62 -2.06 -15.75
CA ASP A 196 14.69 -1.16 -16.18
C ASP A 196 16.07 -1.70 -15.76
N THR A 197 16.15 -2.40 -14.60
CA THR A 197 17.34 -3.15 -14.18
C THR A 197 17.65 -4.30 -15.15
N GLN A 198 16.67 -5.09 -15.55
CA GLN A 198 16.83 -6.16 -16.53
C GLN A 198 17.28 -5.63 -17.90
N ALA A 199 16.72 -4.50 -18.35
CA ALA A 199 17.13 -3.85 -19.58
C ALA A 199 18.60 -3.39 -19.51
N ALA A 200 19.03 -2.81 -18.38
CA ALA A 200 20.40 -2.40 -18.15
C ALA A 200 21.37 -3.61 -18.10
N MET A 201 20.97 -4.70 -17.45
CA MET A 201 21.76 -5.95 -17.45
C MET A 201 21.99 -6.46 -18.87
N ASN A 202 20.97 -6.49 -19.70
CA ASN A 202 21.12 -6.93 -21.10
C ASN A 202 22.04 -6.03 -21.93
N ALA A 203 22.03 -4.71 -21.66
CA ALA A 203 22.86 -3.75 -22.37
C ALA A 203 24.32 -3.72 -21.88
N HIS A 204 24.59 -4.15 -20.64
CA HIS A 204 25.85 -4.01 -19.93
C HIS A 204 26.33 -5.33 -19.28
N PRO A 205 26.89 -6.26 -20.07
CA PRO A 205 27.40 -7.54 -19.55
C PRO A 205 28.51 -7.40 -18.50
N GLU A 206 29.19 -6.28 -18.48
CA GLU A 206 30.27 -5.95 -17.53
C GLU A 206 29.79 -5.49 -16.14
N SER A 207 28.51 -5.14 -16.00
CA SER A 207 27.94 -4.59 -14.77
C SER A 207 27.96 -5.59 -13.62
N LEU A 208 28.12 -5.07 -12.38
CA LEU A 208 28.02 -5.86 -11.14
C LEU A 208 26.60 -6.45 -10.93
N LEU A 209 25.60 -5.93 -11.61
CA LEU A 209 24.23 -6.49 -11.61
C LEU A 209 24.25 -7.99 -11.91
N TRP A 210 25.05 -8.43 -12.91
CA TRP A 210 25.21 -9.84 -13.27
C TRP A 210 25.90 -10.68 -12.19
N LYS A 211 26.82 -10.09 -11.43
CA LYS A 211 27.48 -10.80 -10.31
C LYS A 211 26.53 -10.99 -9.13
N LEU A 212 25.63 -10.01 -8.90
CA LEU A 212 24.65 -10.07 -7.81
C LEU A 212 23.44 -10.93 -8.17
N CYS A 213 23.07 -10.96 -9.45
CA CYS A 213 21.97 -11.74 -9.97
C CYS A 213 22.33 -12.37 -11.31
N PRO A 214 22.95 -13.59 -11.33
CA PRO A 214 23.30 -14.28 -12.56
C PRO A 214 22.11 -14.72 -13.42
N ASP A 215 20.92 -14.81 -12.83
CA ASP A 215 19.68 -15.17 -13.52
C ASP A 215 18.80 -13.91 -13.63
N ILE A 216 18.73 -13.36 -14.85
CA ILE A 216 18.00 -12.11 -15.12
C ILE A 216 16.53 -12.18 -14.75
N GLU A 217 15.90 -13.37 -14.83
CA GLU A 217 14.49 -13.56 -14.47
C GLU A 217 14.24 -13.40 -12.95
N LYS A 218 15.30 -13.53 -12.14
CA LYS A 218 15.26 -13.31 -10.70
C LYS A 218 15.65 -11.88 -10.29
N ALA A 219 16.01 -11.03 -11.25
CA ALA A 219 16.31 -9.64 -10.97
C ALA A 219 15.08 -8.96 -10.34
N ASN A 220 15.33 -8.08 -9.38
CA ASN A 220 14.29 -7.34 -8.67
C ASN A 220 14.78 -5.93 -8.32
N ALA A 221 13.88 -5.08 -7.84
CA ALA A 221 14.18 -3.70 -7.50
C ALA A 221 15.35 -3.52 -6.52
N LYS A 222 15.55 -4.46 -5.57
CA LYS A 222 16.61 -4.39 -4.57
C LYS A 222 18.00 -4.48 -5.20
N ILE A 223 18.18 -5.30 -6.22
CA ILE A 223 19.49 -5.58 -6.84
C ILE A 223 20.11 -4.31 -7.44
N ALA A 224 19.30 -3.40 -7.99
CA ALA A 224 19.79 -2.13 -8.52
C ALA A 224 20.41 -1.26 -7.40
N PHE A 225 19.75 -1.16 -6.25
CA PHE A 225 20.29 -0.44 -5.09
C PHE A 225 21.54 -1.13 -4.54
N ASP A 226 21.54 -2.46 -4.39
CA ASP A 226 22.69 -3.22 -3.88
C ASP A 226 23.94 -3.06 -4.79
N ALA A 227 23.74 -2.96 -6.11
CA ALA A 227 24.84 -2.74 -7.07
C ALA A 227 25.34 -1.28 -7.04
N MET A 228 24.42 -0.33 -6.92
CA MET A 228 24.74 1.09 -6.78
C MET A 228 25.60 1.34 -5.52
N GLU A 229 25.23 0.77 -4.36
CA GLU A 229 26.01 0.85 -3.14
C GLU A 229 27.45 0.34 -3.31
N LYS A 230 27.65 -0.65 -4.19
CA LYS A 230 28.98 -1.20 -4.53
C LYS A 230 29.71 -0.42 -5.62
N GLY A 231 29.16 0.74 -6.02
CA GLY A 231 29.80 1.64 -6.99
C GLY A 231 29.60 1.26 -8.46
N ASP A 232 28.62 0.41 -8.76
CA ASP A 232 28.27 0.11 -10.16
C ASP A 232 27.62 1.32 -10.83
N LYS A 233 28.22 1.81 -11.92
CA LYS A 233 27.76 3.01 -12.63
C LYS A 233 26.44 2.77 -13.36
N VAL A 234 26.27 1.59 -13.93
CA VAL A 234 25.06 1.21 -14.67
C VAL A 234 23.85 1.17 -13.73
N ALA A 235 24.01 0.51 -12.58
CA ALA A 235 22.99 0.47 -11.55
C ALA A 235 22.68 1.86 -10.98
N THR A 236 23.71 2.72 -10.83
CA THR A 236 23.54 4.11 -10.39
C THR A 236 22.67 4.90 -11.35
N GLU A 237 22.87 4.77 -12.66
CA GLU A 237 22.04 5.42 -13.68
C GLU A 237 20.59 4.91 -13.63
N VAL A 238 20.39 3.61 -13.50
CA VAL A 238 19.04 3.01 -13.37
C VAL A 238 18.32 3.56 -12.13
N VAL A 239 18.98 3.56 -10.98
CA VAL A 239 18.37 4.07 -9.73
C VAL A 239 18.09 5.57 -9.82
N ASN A 240 19.04 6.38 -10.32
CA ASN A 240 18.83 7.82 -10.44
C ASN A 240 17.63 8.15 -11.35
N THR A 241 17.51 7.50 -12.49
CA THR A 241 16.36 7.66 -13.40
C THR A 241 15.04 7.28 -12.70
N TYR A 242 15.04 6.18 -11.95
CA TYR A 242 13.89 5.78 -11.15
C TYR A 242 13.52 6.85 -10.10
N ILE A 243 14.49 7.38 -9.38
CA ILE A 243 14.29 8.41 -8.34
C ILE A 243 13.76 9.72 -8.95
N GLU A 244 14.23 10.12 -10.14
CA GLU A 244 13.72 11.28 -10.86
C GLU A 244 12.23 11.15 -11.20
N TYR A 245 11.80 10.01 -11.73
CA TYR A 245 10.39 9.75 -11.99
C TYR A 245 9.56 9.66 -10.70
N LEU A 246 10.11 9.06 -9.65
CA LEU A 246 9.44 9.01 -8.35
C LEU A 246 9.26 10.43 -7.78
N ALA A 247 10.30 11.26 -7.82
CA ALA A 247 10.22 12.66 -7.38
C ALA A 247 9.16 13.43 -8.18
N CYS A 248 9.15 13.31 -9.51
CA CYS A 248 8.17 13.96 -10.38
C CYS A 248 6.73 13.62 -9.95
N GLY A 249 6.42 12.35 -9.74
CA GLY A 249 5.08 11.94 -9.30
C GLY A 249 4.73 12.47 -7.91
N LEU A 250 5.67 12.40 -6.96
CA LEU A 250 5.44 12.87 -5.59
C LEU A 250 5.28 14.40 -5.54
N VAL A 251 6.08 15.16 -6.27
CA VAL A 251 5.94 16.62 -6.35
C VAL A 251 4.58 17.00 -6.92
N ASN A 252 4.07 16.29 -7.92
CA ASN A 252 2.72 16.54 -8.44
C ASN A 252 1.67 16.33 -7.33
N LEU A 253 1.77 15.27 -6.53
CA LEU A 253 0.84 15.03 -5.42
C LEU A 253 0.99 16.08 -4.31
N ILE A 254 2.22 16.47 -3.97
CA ILE A 254 2.49 17.53 -3.00
C ILE A 254 1.86 18.84 -3.47
N ASN A 255 2.06 19.24 -4.73
CA ASN A 255 1.51 20.47 -5.29
C ASN A 255 -0.03 20.50 -5.35
N ILE A 256 -0.68 19.33 -5.46
CA ILE A 256 -2.14 19.20 -5.50
C ILE A 256 -2.75 19.23 -4.09
N PHE A 257 -2.18 18.45 -3.16
CA PHE A 257 -2.80 18.19 -1.86
C PHE A 257 -2.17 18.98 -0.70
N GLN A 258 -0.93 19.43 -0.84
CA GLN A 258 -0.15 20.09 0.23
C GLN A 258 -0.28 19.38 1.58
N PRO A 259 0.01 18.07 1.67
CA PRO A 259 -0.12 17.34 2.91
C PRO A 259 0.99 17.72 3.88
N GLU A 260 0.78 17.50 5.18
CA GLU A 260 1.81 17.63 6.21
C GLU A 260 2.89 16.56 6.05
N VAL A 261 2.46 15.36 5.62
CA VAL A 261 3.36 14.22 5.44
C VAL A 261 2.94 13.33 4.27
N VAL A 262 3.94 12.80 3.55
CA VAL A 262 3.79 11.70 2.61
C VAL A 262 4.53 10.48 3.15
N CYS A 263 3.80 9.41 3.42
CA CYS A 263 4.35 8.12 3.85
C CYS A 263 4.64 7.25 2.63
N LEU A 264 5.88 6.78 2.48
CA LEU A 264 6.28 5.86 1.41
C LEU A 264 6.23 4.42 1.93
N GLY A 265 5.32 3.61 1.38
CA GLY A 265 5.15 2.20 1.67
C GLY A 265 5.57 1.29 0.52
N GLY A 266 5.32 -0.02 0.66
CA GLY A 266 5.62 -1.02 -0.36
C GLY A 266 7.08 -1.48 -0.39
N GLY A 267 7.40 -2.39 -1.31
CA GLY A 267 8.70 -3.09 -1.33
C GLY A 267 9.92 -2.19 -1.53
N VAL A 268 9.79 -1.12 -2.32
CA VAL A 268 10.90 -0.20 -2.56
C VAL A 268 11.23 0.62 -1.31
N SER A 269 10.24 0.93 -0.47
CA SER A 269 10.46 1.67 0.79
C SER A 269 11.37 0.93 1.79
N ASN A 270 11.64 -0.36 1.58
CA ASN A 270 12.62 -1.11 2.38
C ASN A 270 14.05 -0.58 2.25
N GLN A 271 14.36 0.26 1.26
CA GLN A 271 15.63 0.99 1.14
C GLN A 271 15.78 2.09 2.21
N GLN A 272 14.71 2.43 2.90
CA GLN A 272 14.67 3.33 4.06
C GLN A 272 15.37 4.67 3.81
N GLN A 273 16.37 5.01 4.63
CA GLN A 273 17.07 6.29 4.56
C GLN A 273 17.77 6.49 3.21
N ALA A 274 18.33 5.44 2.60
CA ALA A 274 18.96 5.54 1.28
C ALA A 274 18.00 6.02 0.19
N LEU A 275 16.72 5.60 0.25
CA LEU A 275 15.69 6.11 -0.66
C LEU A 275 15.42 7.59 -0.41
N LEU A 276 15.29 8.01 0.86
CA LEU A 276 15.00 9.39 1.23
C LEU A 276 16.16 10.32 0.87
N ASP A 277 17.41 9.91 1.08
CA ASP A 277 18.60 10.70 0.78
C ASP A 277 18.73 11.01 -0.72
N LEU A 278 18.32 10.08 -1.58
CA LEU A 278 18.29 10.29 -3.03
C LEU A 278 17.12 11.16 -3.48
N LEU A 279 15.97 11.02 -2.81
CA LEU A 279 14.70 11.64 -3.20
C LEU A 279 14.58 13.09 -2.73
N GLN A 280 14.99 13.38 -1.48
CA GLN A 280 14.78 14.66 -0.82
C GLN A 280 15.38 15.85 -1.62
N PRO A 281 16.60 15.78 -2.18
CA PRO A 281 17.17 16.88 -2.95
C PRO A 281 16.34 17.27 -4.20
N LEU A 282 15.71 16.27 -4.85
CA LEU A 282 14.86 16.52 -6.01
C LEU A 282 13.54 17.18 -5.61
N ILE A 283 12.92 16.69 -4.54
CA ILE A 283 11.70 17.31 -4.00
C ILE A 283 11.97 18.74 -3.54
N ASP A 284 13.08 18.98 -2.85
CA ASP A 284 13.48 20.32 -2.39
C ASP A 284 13.67 21.30 -3.55
N LYS A 285 14.12 20.83 -4.69
CA LYS A 285 14.31 21.62 -5.89
C LYS A 285 12.99 21.92 -6.62
N GLU A 286 12.08 20.94 -6.69
CA GLU A 286 10.93 20.98 -7.61
C GLU A 286 9.61 21.33 -6.92
N ASP A 287 9.50 21.18 -5.59
CA ASP A 287 8.32 21.59 -4.83
C ASP A 287 8.03 23.08 -5.02
N PHE A 288 6.79 23.42 -5.40
CA PHE A 288 6.36 24.81 -5.55
C PHE A 288 6.47 25.59 -4.21
N ALA A 289 6.15 24.91 -3.10
CA ALA A 289 6.20 25.47 -1.75
C ALA A 289 7.61 25.39 -1.11
N ARG A 290 8.69 25.17 -1.88
CA ARG A 290 10.06 24.99 -1.38
C ARG A 290 10.58 26.10 -0.45
N ASN A 291 10.02 27.30 -0.54
CA ASN A 291 10.36 28.46 0.29
C ASN A 291 9.36 28.69 1.43
N ALA A 292 8.36 27.83 1.61
CA ALA A 292 7.41 27.95 2.70
C ALA A 292 8.08 27.65 4.05
N ARG A 293 7.55 28.23 5.13
CA ARG A 293 8.03 27.99 6.49
C ARG A 293 7.86 26.54 6.91
N GLU A 294 6.72 25.97 6.55
CA GLU A 294 6.39 24.57 6.79
C GLU A 294 6.24 23.86 5.45
N ARG A 295 6.85 22.69 5.34
CA ARG A 295 6.89 21.92 4.11
C ARG A 295 6.44 20.50 4.36
N THR A 296 5.90 19.88 3.35
CA THR A 296 5.57 18.45 3.37
C THR A 296 6.80 17.62 3.75
N LYS A 297 6.63 16.72 4.72
CA LYS A 297 7.66 15.76 5.12
C LYS A 297 7.49 14.48 4.32
N ILE A 298 8.59 13.93 3.82
CA ILE A 298 8.59 12.59 3.21
C ILE A 298 9.18 11.61 4.21
N VAL A 299 8.44 10.57 4.52
CA VAL A 299 8.85 9.55 5.50
C VAL A 299 8.60 8.14 4.97
N ILE A 300 9.34 7.18 5.50
CA ILE A 300 9.01 5.75 5.25
C ILE A 300 7.82 5.37 6.13
N ALA A 301 6.85 4.66 5.58
CA ALA A 301 5.71 4.13 6.33
C ALA A 301 6.19 3.19 7.44
N LYS A 302 5.62 3.36 8.64
CA LYS A 302 6.05 2.62 9.84
C LYS A 302 5.71 1.13 9.74
N PHE A 303 4.50 0.82 9.29
CA PHE A 303 3.95 -0.53 9.41
C PHE A 303 4.25 -1.44 8.22
N ARG A 304 4.76 -0.91 7.10
CA ARG A 304 5.21 -1.69 5.94
C ARG A 304 4.16 -2.72 5.50
N ASN A 305 4.51 -4.02 5.52
CA ASN A 305 3.63 -5.11 5.11
C ASN A 305 2.46 -5.38 6.09
N ASP A 306 2.53 -4.86 7.30
CA ASP A 306 1.48 -5.02 8.30
C ASP A 306 0.47 -3.85 8.28
N ALA A 307 0.70 -2.82 7.44
CA ALA A 307 -0.17 -1.65 7.32
C ALA A 307 -1.61 -2.02 6.95
N GLY A 308 -1.80 -2.99 6.05
CA GLY A 308 -3.12 -3.48 5.65
C GLY A 308 -3.89 -4.09 6.83
N ILE A 309 -3.25 -4.96 7.61
CA ILE A 309 -3.85 -5.58 8.80
C ILE A 309 -4.18 -4.52 9.86
N ILE A 310 -3.20 -3.66 10.22
CA ILE A 310 -3.38 -2.64 11.26
C ILE A 310 -4.45 -1.64 10.84
N GLY A 311 -4.37 -1.14 9.61
CA GLY A 311 -5.33 -0.16 9.11
C GLY A 311 -6.73 -0.72 9.00
N ALA A 312 -6.90 -1.94 8.51
CA ALA A 312 -8.19 -2.61 8.48
C ALA A 312 -8.80 -2.71 9.89
N ALA A 313 -8.02 -3.17 10.89
CA ALA A 313 -8.48 -3.21 12.29
C ALA A 313 -8.94 -1.84 12.80
N MET A 314 -8.26 -0.76 12.40
CA MET A 314 -8.52 0.61 12.82
C MET A 314 -9.72 1.26 12.13
N VAL A 315 -10.22 0.73 11.01
CA VAL A 315 -11.45 1.23 10.35
C VAL A 315 -12.63 1.21 11.31
N GLY A 316 -12.74 0.18 12.14
CA GLY A 316 -13.80 0.05 13.15
C GLY A 316 -13.70 1.06 14.28
N VAL A 317 -12.50 1.47 14.66
CA VAL A 317 -12.25 2.39 15.78
C VAL A 317 -12.88 3.77 15.57
N ASN A 318 -12.91 4.25 14.33
CA ASN A 318 -13.46 5.57 14.00
C ASN A 318 -14.98 5.57 13.83
N ASN A 319 -15.64 4.41 13.92
CA ASN A 319 -17.08 4.25 13.71
C ASN A 319 -17.83 3.80 14.98
N ASP A 320 -17.12 3.50 16.07
CA ASP A 320 -17.65 3.28 17.41
C ASP A 320 -17.64 4.60 18.21
#